data_6331699d351c66b62ee55a9f3aa5a962
#
_entry.id   6331699d351c66b62ee55a9f3aa5a962
#
_cell.length_a   1.000
_cell.length_b   1.000
_cell.length_c   1.000
_cell.angle_alpha   90.00
_cell.angle_beta   90.00
_cell.angle_gamma   90.00
#
_symmetry.space_group_name_H-M   'P 1'
#
loop_
_entity.id
_entity.type
_entity.pdbx_description
1 polymer ?
#
loop_
_entity_poly.entity_id
_entity_poly.type
_entity_poly.pdbx_seq_one_letter_code
_entity_poly.pdbx_strand_id
1 'polypeptide(L)'
;MTEHPLVDLHRMAADRILDMVGQAGGPLADASLWHLEVVDTGILAPGMQRIVVTAPDLDGFRYTPGQDLMLRVPRPDGTPINRRYTIRRFDPVSPAITIDVSLHGAGPGTDWIRRAGVGDHIDAIGPRGKITPRSDAAWHLFVADETGLPGSLAMIEALPATATILAVFEVDAPEGEQAPDVAPRAQLEIRWLHRLDRSVPGDKALLHRAIAELALPETAGHAYVAAESAVVRDLQALLIERGLEPGQLSAKAYWRRGLPNADHGEPTRPD
;
A
#
# COMPACT_ATOMS: atom_id res chain seq x y z
N MET A 1 -41.09 1.66 5.23
CA MET A 1 -39.61 1.55 4.97
C MET A 1 -39.09 0.54 5.97
N THR A 2 -38.99 -0.70 5.55
CA THR A 2 -38.50 -1.82 6.38
C THR A 2 -37.02 -1.99 6.07
N GLU A 3 -36.17 -1.59 7.02
CA GLU A 3 -34.76 -1.86 6.97
C GLU A 3 -34.52 -3.38 6.91
N HIS A 4 -33.64 -3.80 6.03
CA HIS A 4 -33.38 -5.21 5.75
C HIS A 4 -32.59 -5.82 6.94
N PRO A 5 -33.05 -6.89 7.61
CA PRO A 5 -32.44 -7.43 8.83
C PRO A 5 -30.99 -7.92 8.66
N LEU A 6 -30.51 -8.10 7.44
CA LEU A 6 -29.11 -8.46 7.15
C LEU A 6 -28.16 -7.29 7.31
N VAL A 7 -28.60 -6.05 7.08
CA VAL A 7 -27.77 -4.83 7.25
C VAL A 7 -27.45 -4.60 8.73
N ASP A 8 -28.40 -4.86 9.62
CA ASP A 8 -28.23 -4.72 11.08
C ASP A 8 -27.25 -5.75 11.66
N LEU A 9 -27.27 -6.98 11.18
CA LEU A 9 -26.34 -8.03 11.65
C LEU A 9 -24.88 -7.74 11.25
N HIS A 10 -24.67 -7.20 10.05
CA HIS A 10 -23.34 -6.80 9.58
C HIS A 10 -22.80 -5.60 10.37
N ARG A 11 -23.64 -4.62 10.65
CA ARG A 11 -23.30 -3.44 11.45
C ARG A 11 -22.93 -3.81 12.88
N MET A 12 -23.72 -4.65 13.53
CA MET A 12 -23.45 -5.13 14.90
C MET A 12 -22.18 -6.00 14.99
N ALA A 13 -21.83 -6.76 13.96
CA ALA A 13 -20.60 -7.53 13.92
C ALA A 13 -19.37 -6.62 13.70
N ALA A 14 -19.51 -5.57 12.92
CA ALA A 14 -18.46 -4.59 12.68
C ALA A 14 -18.20 -3.72 13.91
N ASP A 15 -19.25 -3.24 14.59
CA ASP A 15 -19.16 -2.48 15.83
C ASP A 15 -18.49 -3.30 16.95
N ARG A 16 -18.78 -4.61 17.06
CA ARG A 16 -18.09 -5.50 18.01
C ARG A 16 -16.60 -5.67 17.71
N ILE A 17 -16.20 -5.67 16.45
CA ILE A 17 -14.78 -5.76 16.07
C ILE A 17 -14.08 -4.45 16.40
N LEU A 18 -14.69 -3.30 16.14
CA LEU A 18 -14.18 -1.98 16.52
C LEU A 18 -14.07 -1.83 18.04
N ASP A 19 -15.08 -2.29 18.80
CA ASP A 19 -15.04 -2.30 20.28
C ASP A 19 -13.92 -3.19 20.82
N MET A 20 -13.73 -4.38 20.27
CA MET A 20 -12.63 -5.28 20.66
C MET A 20 -11.24 -4.70 20.36
N VAL A 21 -11.12 -3.92 19.30
CA VAL A 21 -9.85 -3.32 18.85
C VAL A 21 -9.58 -2.02 19.58
N GLY A 22 -10.60 -1.20 19.82
CA GLY A 22 -10.50 0.05 20.60
C GLY A 22 -10.14 -0.19 22.08
N GLN A 23 -10.61 -1.27 22.68
CA GLN A 23 -10.30 -1.62 24.06
C GLN A 23 -8.85 -2.09 24.27
N ALA A 24 -8.15 -2.48 23.22
CA ALA A 24 -6.79 -3.02 23.31
C ALA A 24 -5.68 -1.95 23.24
N GLY A 25 -6.00 -0.64 23.08
CA GLY A 25 -5.00 0.42 22.92
C GLY A 25 -4.07 0.20 21.69
N GLY A 26 -4.54 -0.62 20.75
CA GLY A 26 -3.77 -1.05 19.58
C GLY A 26 -3.75 -0.02 18.45
N PRO A 27 -3.07 -0.34 17.33
CA PRO A 27 -2.89 0.57 16.18
C PRO A 27 -4.18 0.91 15.41
N LEU A 28 -5.34 0.53 15.92
CA LEU A 28 -6.67 0.79 15.36
C LEU A 28 -7.50 1.79 16.18
N ALA A 29 -6.95 2.40 17.24
CA ALA A 29 -7.68 3.33 18.10
C ALA A 29 -8.31 4.51 17.34
N ASP A 30 -7.72 4.90 16.20
CA ASP A 30 -8.17 6.02 15.35
C ASP A 30 -8.80 5.55 14.02
N ALA A 31 -9.02 4.25 13.84
CA ALA A 31 -9.55 3.71 12.60
C ALA A 31 -11.08 3.69 12.61
N SER A 32 -11.71 4.21 11.56
CA SER A 32 -13.15 4.16 11.36
C SER A 32 -13.55 2.98 10.47
N LEU A 33 -14.80 2.52 10.62
CA LEU A 33 -15.46 1.62 9.70
C LEU A 33 -16.14 2.44 8.61
N TRP A 34 -15.88 2.10 7.36
CA TRP A 34 -16.45 2.73 6.17
C TRP A 34 -17.26 1.71 5.37
N HIS A 35 -18.44 2.09 4.94
CA HIS A 35 -19.25 1.33 3.98
C HIS A 35 -19.06 1.97 2.61
N LEU A 36 -18.13 1.43 1.84
CA LEU A 36 -17.68 2.01 0.58
C LEU A 36 -18.44 1.46 -0.61
N GLU A 37 -18.76 2.33 -1.56
CA GLU A 37 -19.31 2.00 -2.87
C GLU A 37 -18.25 2.26 -3.95
N VAL A 38 -18.09 1.33 -4.89
CA VAL A 38 -17.24 1.50 -6.06
C VAL A 38 -17.91 2.45 -7.04
N VAL A 39 -17.26 3.58 -7.34
CA VAL A 39 -17.77 4.60 -8.29
C VAL A 39 -17.00 4.61 -9.60
N ASP A 40 -15.80 4.05 -9.64
CA ASP A 40 -15.03 3.85 -10.87
C ASP A 40 -14.06 2.67 -10.71
N THR A 41 -13.78 1.98 -11.82
CA THR A 41 -12.81 0.89 -11.87
C THR A 41 -12.26 0.71 -13.28
N GLY A 42 -10.98 0.37 -13.38
CA GLY A 42 -10.34 0.15 -14.68
C GLY A 42 -8.91 -0.38 -14.56
N ILE A 43 -8.41 -0.91 -15.67
CA ILE A 43 -7.01 -1.33 -15.76
C ILE A 43 -6.15 -0.07 -15.88
N LEU A 44 -5.23 0.09 -14.93
CA LEU A 44 -4.29 1.21 -14.90
C LEU A 44 -3.03 0.92 -15.72
N ALA A 45 -2.53 -0.30 -15.61
CA ALA A 45 -1.38 -0.83 -16.34
C ALA A 45 -1.53 -2.36 -16.45
N PRO A 46 -0.77 -3.05 -17.28
CA PRO A 46 -0.78 -4.51 -17.29
C PRO A 46 -0.56 -5.08 -15.88
N GLY A 47 -1.50 -5.92 -15.42
CA GLY A 47 -1.43 -6.49 -14.06
C GLY A 47 -1.74 -5.53 -12.91
N MET A 48 -2.22 -4.32 -13.17
CA MET A 48 -2.62 -3.33 -12.16
C MET A 48 -4.04 -2.81 -12.43
N GLN A 49 -4.90 -2.88 -11.44
CA GLN A 49 -6.27 -2.36 -11.51
C GLN A 49 -6.46 -1.24 -10.50
N ARG A 50 -7.11 -0.17 -10.94
CA ARG A 50 -7.60 0.92 -10.10
C ARG A 50 -9.03 0.69 -9.73
N ILE A 51 -9.38 0.95 -8.47
CA ILE A 51 -10.74 1.15 -8.01
C ILE A 51 -10.83 2.51 -7.30
N VAL A 52 -11.96 3.19 -7.50
CA VAL A 52 -12.30 4.41 -6.81
C VAL A 52 -13.56 4.16 -6.01
N VAL A 53 -13.49 4.47 -4.72
CA VAL A 53 -14.60 4.20 -3.79
C VAL A 53 -15.01 5.46 -3.05
N THR A 54 -16.30 5.56 -2.70
CA THR A 54 -16.86 6.66 -1.92
C THR A 54 -17.77 6.15 -0.81
N ALA A 55 -18.18 7.04 0.10
CA ALA A 55 -19.23 6.82 1.09
C ALA A 55 -19.89 8.16 1.44
N PRO A 56 -21.14 8.17 1.93
CA PRO A 56 -21.86 9.40 2.28
C PRO A 56 -21.17 10.25 3.37
N ASP A 57 -20.40 9.61 4.25
CA ASP A 57 -19.71 10.23 5.39
C ASP A 57 -18.20 10.44 5.16
N LEU A 58 -17.74 10.29 3.92
CA LEU A 58 -16.32 10.36 3.57
C LEU A 58 -15.72 11.79 3.65
N ASP A 59 -16.55 12.84 3.77
CA ASP A 59 -16.11 14.23 3.98
C ASP A 59 -15.17 14.39 5.19
N GLY A 60 -15.37 13.56 6.23
CA GLY A 60 -14.54 13.50 7.43
C GLY A 60 -13.23 12.73 7.28
N PHE A 61 -13.02 12.05 6.17
CA PHE A 61 -11.85 11.20 5.97
C PHE A 61 -10.55 12.01 5.99
N ARG A 62 -9.60 11.54 6.77
CA ARG A 62 -8.24 12.12 6.85
C ARG A 62 -7.24 10.96 6.88
N TYR A 63 -6.17 11.10 6.13
CA TYR A 63 -5.11 10.09 6.10
C TYR A 63 -3.75 10.75 5.89
N THR A 64 -2.70 10.01 6.17
CA THR A 64 -1.33 10.36 5.80
C THR A 64 -0.87 9.42 4.69
N PRO A 65 -0.29 9.92 3.59
CA PRO A 65 0.25 9.09 2.52
C PRO A 65 1.15 7.96 3.05
N GLY A 66 0.95 6.75 2.53
CA GLY A 66 1.55 5.52 3.06
C GLY A 66 0.62 4.69 3.94
N GLN A 67 -0.47 5.27 4.46
CA GLN A 67 -1.51 4.52 5.17
C GLN A 67 -2.36 3.66 4.23
N ASP A 68 -3.01 2.65 4.81
CA ASP A 68 -3.84 1.68 4.10
C ASP A 68 -5.28 1.60 4.64
N LEU A 69 -6.16 1.04 3.83
CA LEU A 69 -7.46 0.52 4.24
C LEU A 69 -7.39 -1.01 4.33
N MET A 70 -8.08 -1.55 5.32
CA MET A 70 -8.32 -2.98 5.45
C MET A 70 -9.70 -3.31 4.92
N LEU A 71 -9.77 -3.76 3.67
CA LEU A 71 -11.02 -4.19 3.03
C LEU A 71 -11.46 -5.55 3.59
N ARG A 72 -12.75 -5.70 3.85
CA ARG A 72 -13.39 -6.95 4.30
C ARG A 72 -13.91 -7.71 3.09
N VAL A 73 -13.00 -8.37 2.40
CA VAL A 73 -13.30 -9.06 1.14
C VAL A 73 -14.10 -10.33 1.40
N PRO A 74 -15.24 -10.57 0.71
CA PRO A 74 -16.00 -11.81 0.85
C PRO A 74 -15.26 -13.00 0.25
N ARG A 75 -15.25 -14.14 0.96
CA ARG A 75 -14.85 -15.44 0.43
C ARG A 75 -16.02 -16.12 -0.31
N PRO A 76 -15.74 -17.17 -1.08
CA PRO A 76 -16.81 -17.95 -1.75
C PRO A 76 -17.88 -18.51 -0.79
N ASP A 77 -17.52 -18.79 0.46
CA ASP A 77 -18.43 -19.24 1.53
C ASP A 77 -19.19 -18.10 2.23
N GLY A 78 -19.00 -16.85 1.77
CA GLY A 78 -19.61 -15.65 2.34
C GLY A 78 -18.91 -15.11 3.60
N THR A 79 -17.92 -15.79 4.15
CA THR A 79 -17.16 -15.27 5.28
C THR A 79 -16.18 -14.18 4.84
N PRO A 80 -16.06 -13.06 5.58
CA PRO A 80 -15.12 -12.01 5.20
C PRO A 80 -13.68 -12.41 5.53
N ILE A 81 -12.74 -11.93 4.71
CA ILE A 81 -11.31 -11.95 4.98
C ILE A 81 -10.74 -10.54 4.81
N ASN A 82 -9.89 -10.15 5.73
CA ASN A 82 -9.28 -8.82 5.70
C ASN A 82 -8.12 -8.77 4.70
N ARG A 83 -8.10 -7.73 3.86
CA ARG A 83 -7.02 -7.44 2.91
C ARG A 83 -6.66 -5.98 2.98
N ARG A 84 -5.36 -5.72 3.06
CA ARG A 84 -4.82 -4.37 3.20
C ARG A 84 -4.41 -3.84 1.84
N TYR A 85 -4.89 -2.65 1.53
CA TYR A 85 -4.53 -1.93 0.31
C TYR A 85 -4.15 -0.50 0.66
N THR A 86 -3.00 -0.05 0.19
CA THR A 86 -2.53 1.31 0.43
C THR A 86 -3.45 2.30 -0.26
N ILE A 87 -3.77 3.39 0.42
CA ILE A 87 -4.50 4.52 -0.14
C ILE A 87 -3.58 5.22 -1.13
N ARG A 88 -3.95 5.17 -2.41
CA ARG A 88 -3.19 5.83 -3.47
C ARG A 88 -3.44 7.34 -3.47
N ARG A 89 -4.70 7.73 -3.28
CA ARG A 89 -5.13 9.14 -3.26
C ARG A 89 -6.48 9.27 -2.54
N PHE A 90 -6.71 10.43 -1.98
CA PHE A 90 -8.03 10.88 -1.56
C PHE A 90 -8.34 12.23 -2.21
N ASP A 91 -9.49 12.33 -2.85
CA ASP A 91 -10.03 13.60 -3.37
C ASP A 91 -10.99 14.21 -2.34
N PRO A 92 -10.67 15.36 -1.73
CA PRO A 92 -11.54 16.00 -0.76
C PRO A 92 -12.64 16.86 -1.41
N VAL A 93 -12.55 17.14 -2.71
CA VAL A 93 -13.54 17.98 -3.43
C VAL A 93 -14.74 17.14 -3.84
N SER A 94 -14.45 15.94 -4.38
CA SER A 94 -15.44 14.89 -4.64
C SER A 94 -15.04 13.68 -3.80
N PRO A 95 -15.48 13.60 -2.52
CA PRO A 95 -14.90 12.67 -1.56
C PRO A 95 -14.84 11.24 -2.08
N ALA A 96 -13.64 10.84 -2.48
CA ALA A 96 -13.38 9.52 -3.04
C ALA A 96 -11.95 9.04 -2.72
N ILE A 97 -11.82 7.75 -2.43
CA ILE A 97 -10.53 7.10 -2.19
C ILE A 97 -10.15 6.28 -3.42
N THR A 98 -8.97 6.51 -3.94
CA THR A 98 -8.37 5.70 -5.02
C THR A 98 -7.45 4.65 -4.41
N ILE A 99 -7.60 3.41 -4.89
CA ILE A 99 -6.76 2.26 -4.54
C ILE A 99 -6.27 1.62 -5.83
N ASP A 100 -4.95 1.48 -5.99
CA ASP A 100 -4.33 0.75 -7.09
C ASP A 100 -3.86 -0.60 -6.57
N VAL A 101 -4.25 -1.66 -7.25
CA VAL A 101 -4.04 -3.03 -6.80
C VAL A 101 -3.31 -3.85 -7.84
N SER A 102 -2.16 -4.39 -7.46
CA SER A 102 -1.47 -5.39 -8.25
C SER A 102 -2.28 -6.69 -8.30
N LEU A 103 -2.54 -7.17 -9.50
CA LEU A 103 -3.30 -8.39 -9.76
C LEU A 103 -2.42 -9.66 -9.78
N HIS A 104 -1.22 -9.59 -9.21
CA HIS A 104 -0.34 -10.75 -9.11
C HIS A 104 -0.94 -11.82 -8.19
N GLY A 105 -0.85 -13.05 -8.63
CA GLY A 105 -1.29 -14.20 -7.86
C GLY A 105 -2.82 -14.41 -7.84
N ALA A 106 -3.23 -15.39 -7.06
CA ALA A 106 -4.62 -15.76 -6.84
C ALA A 106 -4.98 -15.52 -5.37
N GLY A 107 -6.23 -15.20 -5.10
CA GLY A 107 -6.73 -15.08 -3.73
C GLY A 107 -7.98 -14.19 -3.65
N PRO A 108 -8.74 -14.27 -2.55
CA PRO A 108 -10.02 -13.58 -2.41
C PRO A 108 -9.95 -12.08 -2.70
N GLY A 109 -8.86 -11.42 -2.28
CA GLY A 109 -8.67 -9.98 -2.53
C GLY A 109 -8.55 -9.66 -4.01
N THR A 110 -7.60 -10.31 -4.69
CA THR A 110 -7.39 -10.15 -6.13
C THR A 110 -8.63 -10.55 -6.94
N ASP A 111 -9.31 -11.63 -6.52
CA ASP A 111 -10.53 -12.10 -7.18
C ASP A 111 -11.69 -11.12 -7.02
N TRP A 112 -11.81 -10.47 -5.85
CA TRP A 112 -12.82 -9.43 -5.65
C TRP A 112 -12.51 -8.21 -6.51
N ILE A 113 -11.27 -7.71 -6.48
CA ILE A 113 -10.84 -6.55 -7.27
C ILE A 113 -11.09 -6.76 -8.77
N ARG A 114 -10.78 -7.95 -9.31
CA ARG A 114 -11.01 -8.27 -10.73
C ARG A 114 -12.48 -8.22 -11.15
N ARG A 115 -13.38 -8.51 -10.22
CA ARG A 115 -14.83 -8.54 -10.48
C ARG A 115 -15.54 -7.26 -10.08
N ALA A 116 -14.91 -6.42 -9.28
CA ALA A 116 -15.51 -5.20 -8.76
C ALA A 116 -15.97 -4.29 -9.91
N GLY A 117 -17.22 -3.91 -9.88
CA GLY A 117 -17.88 -3.00 -10.82
C GLY A 117 -18.48 -1.80 -10.11
N VAL A 118 -18.82 -0.77 -10.87
CA VAL A 118 -19.52 0.41 -10.33
C VAL A 118 -20.83 -0.01 -9.68
N GLY A 119 -21.08 0.47 -8.46
CA GLY A 119 -22.22 0.11 -7.61
C GLY A 119 -21.97 -1.07 -6.68
N ASP A 120 -20.84 -1.76 -6.76
CA ASP A 120 -20.46 -2.77 -5.77
C ASP A 120 -20.08 -2.12 -4.44
N HIS A 121 -20.37 -2.83 -3.34
CA HIS A 121 -20.10 -2.33 -1.98
C HIS A 121 -19.07 -3.19 -1.26
N ILE A 122 -18.26 -2.55 -0.40
CA ILE A 122 -17.30 -3.22 0.46
C ILE A 122 -17.08 -2.46 1.75
N ASP A 123 -17.01 -3.21 2.86
CA ASP A 123 -16.62 -2.63 4.14
C ASP A 123 -15.10 -2.45 4.22
N ALA A 124 -14.66 -1.35 4.81
CA ALA A 124 -13.26 -1.05 5.03
C ALA A 124 -13.02 -0.50 6.44
N ILE A 125 -11.88 -0.81 7.03
CA ILE A 125 -11.42 -0.25 8.28
C ILE A 125 -10.13 0.54 8.03
N GLY A 126 -10.09 1.78 8.48
CA GLY A 126 -8.95 2.67 8.30
C GLY A 126 -9.28 4.15 8.44
N PRO A 127 -8.30 5.02 8.14
CA PRO A 127 -6.95 4.71 7.63
C PRO A 127 -6.07 4.10 8.71
N ARG A 128 -5.06 3.33 8.30
CA ARG A 128 -4.17 2.56 9.18
C ARG A 128 -2.74 2.59 8.66
N GLY A 129 -1.80 2.23 9.51
CA GLY A 129 -0.40 2.07 9.13
C GLY A 129 0.48 3.21 9.66
N LYS A 130 1.74 2.85 9.95
CA LYS A 130 2.74 3.76 10.56
C LYS A 130 3.86 4.16 9.60
N ILE A 131 3.88 3.58 8.39
CA ILE A 131 4.87 3.91 7.37
C ILE A 131 4.36 5.14 6.61
N THR A 132 4.94 6.28 6.92
CA THR A 132 4.59 7.59 6.35
C THR A 132 5.87 8.36 6.06
N PRO A 133 5.84 9.38 5.17
CA PRO A 133 7.02 10.17 4.88
C PRO A 133 7.62 10.81 6.13
N ARG A 134 8.94 10.73 6.27
CA ARG A 134 9.69 11.33 7.36
C ARG A 134 10.11 12.75 6.98
N SER A 135 9.61 13.76 7.70
CA SER A 135 9.93 15.16 7.43
C SER A 135 11.35 15.57 7.87
N ASP A 136 11.98 14.76 8.72
CA ASP A 136 13.32 14.97 9.29
C ASP A 136 14.45 14.32 8.48
N ALA A 137 14.13 13.58 7.42
CA ALA A 137 15.13 12.95 6.56
C ALA A 137 15.69 13.93 5.52
N ALA A 138 17.01 13.96 5.35
CA ALA A 138 17.66 14.79 4.34
C ALA A 138 17.46 14.26 2.91
N TRP A 139 17.23 12.96 2.75
CA TRP A 139 16.87 12.31 1.50
C TRP A 139 15.99 11.09 1.75
N HIS A 140 15.27 10.65 0.73
CA HIS A 140 14.35 9.53 0.79
C HIS A 140 14.71 8.50 -0.28
N LEU A 141 14.73 7.22 0.10
CA LEU A 141 14.85 6.10 -0.83
C LEU A 141 13.56 5.27 -0.82
N PHE A 142 12.92 5.11 -1.97
CA PHE A 142 11.77 4.23 -2.13
C PHE A 142 12.18 3.00 -2.93
N VAL A 143 11.95 1.81 -2.39
CA VAL A 143 12.22 0.53 -3.07
C VAL A 143 10.97 -0.33 -3.03
N ALA A 144 10.43 -0.67 -4.19
CA ALA A 144 9.20 -1.44 -4.26
C ALA A 144 9.11 -2.33 -5.50
N ASP A 145 8.33 -3.41 -5.38
CA ASP A 145 7.70 -4.08 -6.51
C ASP A 145 6.32 -3.45 -6.84
N GLU A 146 5.58 -3.99 -7.79
CA GLU A 146 4.27 -3.46 -8.20
C GLU A 146 3.28 -3.34 -7.04
N THR A 147 3.40 -4.17 -6.01
CA THR A 147 2.48 -4.15 -4.86
C THR A 147 2.74 -2.95 -3.95
N GLY A 148 4.00 -2.54 -3.82
CA GLY A 148 4.42 -1.39 -3.02
C GLY A 148 4.43 -0.06 -3.79
N LEU A 149 4.37 -0.12 -5.13
CA LEU A 149 4.44 1.06 -6.00
C LEU A 149 3.38 2.11 -5.68
N PRO A 150 2.08 1.79 -5.51
CA PRO A 150 1.04 2.80 -5.23
C PRO A 150 1.31 3.60 -3.96
N GLY A 151 1.74 2.93 -2.89
CA GLY A 151 2.09 3.58 -1.63
C GLY A 151 3.34 4.45 -1.73
N SER A 152 4.35 3.99 -2.45
CA SER A 152 5.57 4.76 -2.71
C SER A 152 5.26 6.03 -3.49
N LEU A 153 4.45 5.94 -4.55
CA LEU A 153 4.02 7.11 -5.33
C LEU A 153 3.23 8.11 -4.48
N ALA A 154 2.29 7.63 -3.66
CA ALA A 154 1.52 8.50 -2.76
C ALA A 154 2.43 9.25 -1.76
N MET A 155 3.45 8.58 -1.22
CA MET A 155 4.42 9.21 -0.32
C MET A 155 5.34 10.20 -1.05
N ILE A 156 5.83 9.86 -2.25
CA ILE A 156 6.64 10.75 -3.09
C ILE A 156 5.87 12.04 -3.42
N GLU A 157 4.60 11.91 -3.78
CA GLU A 157 3.73 13.04 -4.12
C GLU A 157 3.50 14.00 -2.94
N ALA A 158 3.50 13.47 -1.71
CA ALA A 158 3.32 14.24 -0.50
C ALA A 158 4.58 14.95 0.00
N LEU A 159 5.76 14.54 -0.46
CA LEU A 159 7.03 15.17 -0.07
C LEU A 159 7.15 16.58 -0.68
N PRO A 160 7.84 17.51 0.00
CA PRO A 160 8.12 18.84 -0.53
C PRO A 160 8.84 18.79 -1.89
N ALA A 161 8.62 19.78 -2.75
CA ALA A 161 9.29 19.87 -4.06
C ALA A 161 10.83 19.93 -3.96
N THR A 162 11.35 20.33 -2.80
CA THR A 162 12.78 20.42 -2.49
C THR A 162 13.37 19.11 -1.96
N ALA A 163 12.56 18.08 -1.73
CA ALA A 163 13.04 16.81 -1.20
C ALA A 163 13.94 16.09 -2.22
N THR A 164 15.05 15.54 -1.73
CA THR A 164 15.91 14.65 -2.51
C THR A 164 15.34 13.24 -2.44
N ILE A 165 14.98 12.68 -3.59
CA ILE A 165 14.27 11.41 -3.68
C ILE A 165 14.99 10.49 -4.67
N LEU A 166 15.35 9.31 -4.20
CA LEU A 166 15.80 8.18 -4.99
C LEU A 166 14.69 7.12 -4.97
N ALA A 167 14.33 6.57 -6.11
CA ALA A 167 13.35 5.50 -6.19
C ALA A 167 13.85 4.38 -7.10
N VAL A 168 13.70 3.14 -6.65
CA VAL A 168 14.02 1.94 -7.42
C VAL A 168 12.79 1.05 -7.42
N PHE A 169 12.16 0.93 -8.57
CA PHE A 169 10.92 0.18 -8.73
C PHE A 169 11.09 -0.98 -9.69
N GLU A 170 10.59 -2.14 -9.29
CA GLU A 170 10.55 -3.33 -10.13
C GLU A 170 9.13 -3.53 -10.65
N VAL A 171 9.01 -3.63 -11.97
CA VAL A 171 7.77 -3.94 -12.69
C VAL A 171 8.03 -5.02 -13.73
N ASP A 172 6.97 -5.60 -14.27
CA ASP A 172 7.10 -6.68 -15.25
C ASP A 172 7.75 -6.19 -16.56
N ALA A 173 7.26 -5.08 -17.08
CA ALA A 173 7.70 -4.49 -18.35
C ALA A 173 7.53 -2.96 -18.32
N PRO A 174 8.06 -2.22 -19.31
CA PRO A 174 7.95 -0.75 -19.38
C PRO A 174 6.50 -0.24 -19.29
N GLU A 175 5.53 -1.00 -19.77
CA GLU A 175 4.11 -0.67 -19.72
C GLU A 175 3.54 -0.64 -18.30
N GLY A 176 4.28 -1.22 -17.34
CA GLY A 176 3.95 -1.20 -15.91
C GLY A 176 4.46 0.03 -15.17
N GLU A 177 5.28 0.88 -15.80
CA GLU A 177 5.80 2.10 -15.19
C GLU A 177 4.68 3.11 -14.92
N GLN A 178 4.75 3.76 -13.76
CA GLN A 178 3.79 4.79 -13.35
C GLN A 178 4.55 5.98 -12.78
N ALA A 179 4.41 7.13 -13.40
CA ALA A 179 5.00 8.36 -12.90
C ALA A 179 4.20 8.91 -11.71
N PRO A 180 4.86 9.52 -10.72
CA PRO A 180 4.16 10.29 -9.71
C PRO A 180 3.48 11.52 -10.32
N ASP A 181 2.28 11.86 -9.83
CA ASP A 181 1.52 13.03 -10.27
C ASP A 181 2.02 14.31 -9.59
N VAL A 182 3.20 14.74 -9.98
CA VAL A 182 3.85 15.95 -9.47
C VAL A 182 4.55 16.70 -10.60
N ALA A 183 4.71 18.00 -10.42
CA ALA A 183 5.56 18.77 -11.31
C ALA A 183 6.99 18.19 -11.35
N PRO A 184 7.70 18.31 -12.48
CA PRO A 184 9.08 17.84 -12.57
C PRO A 184 9.93 18.39 -11.42
N ARG A 185 10.67 17.50 -10.73
CA ARG A 185 11.54 17.82 -9.60
C ARG A 185 12.98 17.52 -9.96
N ALA A 186 13.87 18.51 -9.81
CA ALA A 186 15.28 18.35 -10.13
C ALA A 186 16.01 17.29 -9.27
N GLN A 187 15.42 16.94 -8.12
CA GLN A 187 16.00 16.01 -7.14
C GLN A 187 15.19 14.72 -6.99
N LEU A 188 14.41 14.35 -8.02
CA LEU A 188 13.71 13.07 -8.09
C LEU A 188 14.37 12.22 -9.16
N GLU A 189 14.98 11.12 -8.74
CA GLU A 189 15.53 10.08 -9.63
C GLU A 189 14.73 8.80 -9.46
N ILE A 190 14.17 8.27 -10.54
CA ILE A 190 13.47 6.99 -10.56
C ILE A 190 14.20 6.03 -11.48
N ARG A 191 14.62 4.90 -10.94
CA ARG A 191 15.21 3.78 -11.68
C ARG A 191 14.18 2.66 -11.78
N TRP A 192 13.75 2.38 -13.01
CA TRP A 192 12.86 1.28 -13.32
C TRP A 192 13.65 0.01 -13.63
N LEU A 193 13.22 -1.11 -13.10
CA LEU A 193 13.77 -2.43 -13.32
C LEU A 193 12.67 -3.30 -13.94
N HIS A 194 12.96 -3.90 -15.08
CA HIS A 194 12.01 -4.74 -15.82
C HIS A 194 12.39 -6.21 -15.72
N ARG A 195 11.45 -7.05 -15.31
CA ARG A 195 11.67 -8.51 -15.25
C ARG A 195 11.74 -9.13 -16.63
N LEU A 196 10.90 -8.72 -17.58
CA LEU A 196 10.91 -9.14 -19.00
C LEU A 196 11.06 -10.66 -19.16
N ASP A 197 10.26 -11.46 -18.46
CA ASP A 197 10.32 -12.94 -18.43
C ASP A 197 11.66 -13.54 -17.93
N ARG A 198 12.59 -12.73 -17.47
CA ARG A 198 13.90 -13.18 -16.98
C ARG A 198 13.89 -13.58 -15.51
N SER A 199 12.90 -13.10 -14.76
CA SER A 199 12.70 -13.42 -13.36
C SER A 199 11.21 -13.49 -13.05
N VAL A 200 10.87 -14.13 -11.93
CA VAL A 200 9.50 -14.22 -11.46
C VAL A 200 9.25 -13.15 -10.39
N PRO A 201 8.00 -12.67 -10.21
CA PRO A 201 7.68 -11.74 -9.13
C PRO A 201 8.21 -12.23 -7.77
N GLY A 202 8.86 -11.33 -7.00
CA GLY A 202 9.48 -11.64 -5.72
C GLY A 202 10.83 -12.38 -5.85
N ASP A 203 11.47 -12.38 -7.02
CA ASP A 203 12.89 -12.69 -7.14
C ASP A 203 13.69 -11.49 -6.67
N LYS A 204 14.56 -11.70 -5.69
CA LYS A 204 15.34 -10.61 -5.07
C LYS A 204 16.48 -10.07 -5.94
N ALA A 205 16.89 -10.77 -6.98
CA ALA A 205 18.13 -10.50 -7.69
C ALA A 205 18.19 -9.11 -8.35
N LEU A 206 17.09 -8.64 -8.93
CA LEU A 206 17.05 -7.34 -9.61
C LEU A 206 17.16 -6.19 -8.61
N LEU A 207 16.28 -6.16 -7.61
CA LEU A 207 16.26 -5.11 -6.59
C LEU A 207 17.54 -5.13 -5.76
N HIS A 208 18.01 -6.33 -5.34
CA HIS A 208 19.26 -6.46 -4.58
C HIS A 208 20.44 -5.83 -5.32
N ARG A 209 20.66 -6.21 -6.59
CA ARG A 209 21.76 -5.65 -7.40
C ARG A 209 21.64 -4.14 -7.56
N ALA A 210 20.46 -3.66 -7.90
CA ALA A 210 20.23 -2.23 -8.09
C ALA A 210 20.52 -1.42 -6.82
N ILE A 211 20.12 -1.94 -5.65
CA ILE A 211 20.39 -1.28 -4.36
C ILE A 211 21.86 -1.43 -3.96
N ALA A 212 22.51 -2.57 -4.23
CA ALA A 212 23.94 -2.73 -3.96
C ALA A 212 24.84 -1.73 -4.72
N GLU A 213 24.44 -1.38 -5.94
CA GLU A 213 25.16 -0.46 -6.83
C GLU A 213 24.73 1.02 -6.65
N LEU A 214 23.62 1.30 -5.98
CA LEU A 214 23.09 2.65 -5.82
C LEU A 214 24.00 3.53 -4.97
N ALA A 215 24.39 4.70 -5.43
CA ALA A 215 25.09 5.68 -4.60
C ALA A 215 24.11 6.31 -3.61
N LEU A 216 24.33 6.10 -2.32
CA LEU A 216 23.54 6.73 -1.26
C LEU A 216 24.23 8.00 -0.79
N PRO A 217 23.49 9.12 -0.53
CA PRO A 217 24.07 10.32 0.06
C PRO A 217 24.66 10.03 1.46
N GLU A 218 25.71 10.73 1.84
CA GLU A 218 26.38 10.56 3.15
C GLU A 218 25.59 11.12 4.34
N THR A 219 24.61 11.99 4.08
CA THR A 219 23.76 12.58 5.11
C THR A 219 22.70 11.60 5.60
N ALA A 220 22.08 11.86 6.74
CA ALA A 220 21.04 11.01 7.30
C ALA A 220 19.77 11.03 6.42
N GLY A 221 19.42 9.89 5.85
CA GLY A 221 18.22 9.72 5.03
C GLY A 221 17.24 8.71 5.63
N HIS A 222 16.19 8.38 4.88
CA HIS A 222 15.25 7.35 5.26
C HIS A 222 14.86 6.48 4.05
N ALA A 223 14.89 5.16 4.24
CA ALA A 223 14.50 4.21 3.21
C ALA A 223 13.14 3.56 3.53
N TYR A 224 12.32 3.42 2.48
CA TYR A 224 11.01 2.76 2.50
C TYR A 224 11.06 1.55 1.57
N VAL A 225 10.83 0.36 2.13
CA VAL A 225 10.90 -0.89 1.37
C VAL A 225 9.56 -1.60 1.45
N ALA A 226 8.91 -1.83 0.31
CA ALA A 226 7.61 -2.47 0.21
C ALA A 226 7.57 -3.45 -0.97
N ALA A 227 7.65 -4.75 -0.69
CA ALA A 227 7.73 -5.81 -1.70
C ALA A 227 7.37 -7.18 -1.12
N GLU A 228 7.76 -8.24 -1.84
CA GLU A 228 7.70 -9.62 -1.36
C GLU A 228 8.53 -9.81 -0.06
N SER A 229 8.06 -10.67 0.82
CA SER A 229 8.60 -10.90 2.16
C SER A 229 10.09 -11.27 2.22
N ALA A 230 10.57 -12.11 1.29
CA ALA A 230 12.00 -12.48 1.24
C ALA A 230 12.85 -11.34 0.67
N VAL A 231 12.32 -10.60 -0.31
CA VAL A 231 12.93 -9.41 -0.89
C VAL A 231 13.10 -8.33 0.18
N VAL A 232 12.04 -8.06 0.95
CA VAL A 232 12.08 -7.06 2.03
C VAL A 232 13.17 -7.38 3.05
N ARG A 233 13.27 -8.65 3.52
CA ARG A 233 14.32 -9.05 4.47
C ARG A 233 15.74 -8.92 3.91
N ASP A 234 15.92 -9.29 2.65
CA ASP A 234 17.20 -9.19 1.95
C ASP A 234 17.64 -7.72 1.82
N LEU A 235 16.74 -6.85 1.38
CA LEU A 235 17.00 -5.42 1.22
C LEU A 235 17.23 -4.71 2.57
N GLN A 236 16.52 -5.11 3.62
CA GLN A 236 16.77 -4.58 4.96
C GLN A 236 18.19 -4.89 5.42
N ALA A 237 18.63 -6.15 5.28
CA ALA A 237 19.98 -6.55 5.64
C ALA A 237 21.03 -5.78 4.83
N LEU A 238 20.84 -5.68 3.51
CA LEU A 238 21.73 -4.96 2.61
C LEU A 238 21.83 -3.47 2.96
N LEU A 239 20.71 -2.79 3.22
CA LEU A 239 20.72 -1.36 3.55
C LEU A 239 21.39 -1.09 4.91
N ILE A 240 21.22 -1.97 5.89
CA ILE A 240 21.93 -1.89 7.18
C ILE A 240 23.43 -2.12 6.96
N GLU A 241 23.83 -3.12 6.16
CA GLU A 241 25.25 -3.36 5.81
C GLU A 241 25.87 -2.15 5.11
N ARG A 242 25.08 -1.41 4.34
CA ARG A 242 25.48 -0.17 3.68
C ARG A 242 25.44 1.07 4.57
N GLY A 243 25.21 0.93 5.86
CA GLY A 243 25.33 1.98 6.86
C GLY A 243 24.07 2.70 7.26
N LEU A 244 22.86 2.26 6.81
CA LEU A 244 21.63 2.79 7.37
C LEU A 244 21.38 2.22 8.76
N GLU A 245 21.00 3.06 9.69
CA GLU A 245 20.56 2.62 11.01
C GLU A 245 19.13 2.03 10.95
N PRO A 246 18.76 1.10 11.84
CA PRO A 246 17.42 0.53 11.88
C PRO A 246 16.31 1.59 11.95
N GLY A 247 16.53 2.71 12.64
CA GLY A 247 15.59 3.83 12.73
C GLY A 247 15.40 4.62 11.43
N GLN A 248 16.29 4.45 10.46
CA GLN A 248 16.24 5.06 9.13
C GLN A 248 15.57 4.16 8.09
N LEU A 249 14.93 3.08 8.52
CA LEU A 249 14.37 2.08 7.63
C LEU A 249 12.92 1.75 8.01
N SER A 250 12.00 1.97 7.07
CA SER A 250 10.62 1.55 7.14
C SER A 250 10.37 0.47 6.11
N ALA A 251 10.27 -0.77 6.55
CA ALA A 251 10.13 -1.91 5.64
C ALA A 251 8.89 -2.74 5.98
N LYS A 252 8.14 -3.13 4.95
CA LYS A 252 6.91 -3.91 5.09
C LYS A 252 6.76 -4.91 3.97
N ALA A 253 6.58 -6.19 4.34
CA ALA A 253 6.18 -7.21 3.40
C ALA A 253 4.71 -7.01 3.00
N TYR A 254 4.43 -6.91 1.71
CA TYR A 254 3.07 -6.77 1.17
C TYR A 254 2.47 -8.11 0.77
N TRP A 255 3.31 -9.07 0.42
CA TRP A 255 2.91 -10.41 0.04
C TRP A 255 4.03 -11.42 0.28
N ARG A 256 3.71 -12.70 0.13
CA ARG A 256 4.66 -13.81 0.25
C ARG A 256 4.43 -14.83 -0.85
N ARG A 257 5.49 -15.13 -1.57
CA ARG A 257 5.45 -16.13 -2.64
C ARG A 257 4.97 -17.49 -2.09
N GLY A 258 4.03 -18.11 -2.79
CA GLY A 258 3.48 -19.43 -2.44
C GLY A 258 2.53 -19.45 -1.25
N LEU A 259 2.27 -18.32 -0.60
CA LEU A 259 1.32 -18.18 0.51
C LEU A 259 0.32 -17.06 0.22
N PRO A 260 -0.70 -17.30 -0.62
CA PRO A 260 -1.80 -16.38 -0.77
C PRO A 260 -2.49 -16.27 0.60
N ASN A 261 -2.66 -15.07 1.11
CA ASN A 261 -3.31 -14.80 2.40
C ASN A 261 -2.41 -14.83 3.66
N ALA A 262 -1.09 -14.79 3.53
CA ALA A 262 -0.24 -14.57 4.70
C ALA A 262 -0.62 -13.24 5.37
N ASP A 263 -0.84 -13.27 6.69
CA ASP A 263 -0.93 -12.05 7.50
C ASP A 263 0.49 -11.52 7.70
N HIS A 264 0.73 -10.34 7.17
CA HIS A 264 2.03 -9.69 7.21
C HIS A 264 2.06 -8.60 8.27
N GLY A 265 1.57 -8.83 9.46
CA GLY A 265 1.57 -7.92 10.63
C GLY A 265 2.19 -6.54 10.49
N GLU A 266 1.85 -5.60 11.32
CA GLU A 266 2.58 -4.32 11.41
C GLU A 266 4.04 -4.62 11.79
N PRO A 267 5.05 -3.98 11.13
CA PRO A 267 6.41 -4.06 11.58
C PRO A 267 6.47 -3.58 13.03
N THR A 268 6.96 -4.42 13.93
CA THR A 268 7.30 -4.00 15.30
C THR A 268 8.37 -2.93 15.18
N ARG A 269 8.04 -1.70 15.57
CA ARG A 269 9.07 -0.69 15.84
C ARG A 269 9.91 -1.23 17.00
N PRO A 270 11.24 -1.25 16.91
CA PRO A 270 12.04 -1.25 18.13
C PRO A 270 11.69 0.03 18.89
N ASP A 271 11.30 -0.11 20.14
CA ASP A 271 11.07 0.99 21.09
C ASP A 271 12.33 1.83 21.27
#